data_9773eed922e6ad81cd0eb65cc4749146
#
_entry.id   9773eed922e6ad81cd0eb65cc4749146
#
_cell.length_a   1.000
_cell.length_b   1.000
_cell.length_c   1.000
_cell.angle_alpha   90.00
_cell.angle_beta   90.00
_cell.angle_gamma   90.00
#
_symmetry.space_group_name_H-M   'P 1'
#
loop_
_entity.id
_entity.type
_entity.pdbx_description
1 polymer ?
#
loop_
_entity_poly.entity_id
_entity_poly.type
_entity_poly.pdbx_seq_one_letter_code
_entity_poly.pdbx_strand_id
1 'polypeptide(L)'
;ARLLAPGSEAAGFILARRAPGEEELLLIGVRPEVRNSGVGRALIEYFSDVGRKEGAERVFLEMRANNPAEKLYLSCGFEPIGRRANYYRTLDGTLLDAITFAQRL
;
A
#
# COMPACT_ATOMS: atom_id res chain seq x y z
N ALA A 1 -2.68 -13.38 6.08
CA ALA A 1 -3.17 -12.03 5.75
C ALA A 1 -4.07 -11.54 6.87
N ARG A 2 -4.09 -10.24 7.09
CA ARG A 2 -4.97 -9.63 8.09
C ARG A 2 -5.57 -8.34 7.55
N LEU A 3 -6.76 -8.03 8.07
CA LEU A 3 -7.53 -6.85 7.71
C LEU A 3 -7.35 -5.78 8.79
N LEU A 4 -7.05 -4.55 8.35
CA LEU A 4 -6.95 -3.39 9.23
C LEU A 4 -8.01 -2.38 8.78
N ALA A 5 -8.93 -2.04 9.70
CA ALA A 5 -10.01 -1.09 9.44
C ALA A 5 -10.25 -0.27 10.70
N PRO A 6 -9.72 0.95 10.79
CA PRO A 6 -9.89 1.78 11.97
C PRO A 6 -11.33 2.27 12.09
N GLY A 7 -11.91 2.11 13.27
CA GLY A 7 -13.24 2.57 13.57
C GLY A 7 -14.34 1.58 13.21
N SER A 8 -15.55 1.83 13.74
CA SER A 8 -16.70 0.97 13.56
C SER A 8 -17.43 1.21 12.22
N GLU A 9 -17.28 2.41 11.66
CA GLU A 9 -17.81 2.78 10.34
C GLU A 9 -16.64 3.18 9.46
N ALA A 10 -15.81 2.19 9.12
CA ALA A 10 -14.58 2.46 8.39
C ALA A 10 -14.86 3.10 7.04
N ALA A 11 -14.19 4.21 6.74
CA ALA A 11 -14.20 4.83 5.44
C ALA A 11 -13.35 4.06 4.43
N GLY A 12 -12.54 3.12 4.90
CA GLY A 12 -11.71 2.27 4.08
C GLY A 12 -11.04 1.17 4.89
N PHE A 13 -10.22 0.36 4.24
CA PHE A 13 -9.53 -0.74 4.88
C PHE A 13 -8.18 -1.03 4.21
N ILE A 14 -7.33 -1.75 4.92
CA ILE A 14 -6.09 -2.31 4.39
C ILE A 14 -6.08 -3.81 4.64
N LEU A 15 -5.73 -4.58 3.62
CA LEU A 15 -5.40 -5.99 3.75
C LEU A 15 -3.88 -6.10 3.72
N ALA A 16 -3.31 -6.72 4.75
CA ALA A 16 -1.87 -6.81 4.91
C ALA A 16 -1.44 -8.24 5.22
N ARG A 17 -0.16 -8.53 4.98
CA ARG A 17 0.45 -9.82 5.30
C ARG A 17 1.71 -9.56 6.09
N ARG A 18 1.90 -10.32 7.17
CA ARG A 18 3.06 -10.18 8.03
C ARG A 18 4.12 -11.24 7.75
N ALA A 19 5.38 -10.81 7.80
CA ALA A 19 6.55 -11.68 7.82
C ALA A 19 7.48 -11.17 8.92
N PRO A 20 8.46 -11.95 9.40
CA PRO A 20 9.37 -11.48 10.45
C PRO A 20 10.05 -10.17 10.07
N GLY A 21 9.87 -9.15 10.91
CA GLY A 21 10.46 -7.82 10.70
C GLY A 21 9.82 -6.99 9.61
N GLU A 22 8.83 -7.51 8.89
CA GLU A 22 8.23 -6.84 7.74
C GLU A 22 6.72 -6.94 7.74
N GLU A 23 6.07 -5.96 7.12
CA GLU A 23 4.63 -5.96 6.88
C GLU A 23 4.41 -5.57 5.43
N GLU A 24 3.62 -6.35 4.70
CA GLU A 24 3.30 -6.07 3.30
C GLU A 24 1.86 -5.60 3.16
N LEU A 25 1.66 -4.47 2.49
CA LEU A 25 0.34 -3.98 2.12
C LEU A 25 -0.08 -4.70 0.83
N LEU A 26 -1.13 -5.50 0.90
CA LEU A 26 -1.63 -6.26 -0.24
C LEU A 26 -2.72 -5.51 -0.99
N LEU A 27 -3.58 -4.79 -0.27
CA LEU A 27 -4.73 -4.11 -0.85
C LEU A 27 -5.15 -2.97 0.06
N ILE A 28 -5.49 -1.84 -0.53
CA ILE A 28 -6.12 -0.72 0.16
C ILE A 28 -7.43 -0.40 -0.55
N GLY A 29 -8.50 -0.24 0.22
CA GLY A 29 -9.80 0.14 -0.30
C GLY A 29 -10.32 1.36 0.44
N VAL A 30 -10.90 2.31 -0.30
CA VAL A 30 -11.51 3.52 0.25
C VAL A 30 -12.90 3.64 -0.33
N ARG A 31 -13.89 3.92 0.53
CA ARG A 31 -15.28 4.11 0.09
C ARG A 31 -15.34 5.23 -0.94
N PRO A 32 -16.08 5.04 -2.05
CA PRO A 32 -16.13 6.06 -3.11
C PRO A 32 -16.53 7.43 -2.63
N GLU A 33 -17.44 7.51 -1.63
CA GLU A 33 -17.98 8.79 -1.13
C GLU A 33 -16.92 9.65 -0.45
N VAL A 34 -15.81 9.05 -0.01
CA VAL A 34 -14.77 9.76 0.76
C VAL A 34 -13.41 9.74 0.06
N ARG A 35 -13.36 9.37 -1.21
CA ARG A 35 -12.11 9.44 -1.97
C ARG A 35 -11.67 10.90 -2.12
N ASN A 36 -10.35 11.08 -2.22
CA ASN A 36 -9.70 12.40 -2.31
C ASN A 36 -9.93 13.30 -1.10
N SER A 37 -10.25 12.70 0.06
CA SER A 37 -10.45 13.43 1.31
C SER A 37 -9.40 13.14 2.37
N GLY A 38 -8.28 12.50 1.98
CA GLY A 38 -7.21 12.16 2.91
C GLY A 38 -7.36 10.81 3.60
N VAL A 39 -8.40 10.05 3.28
CA VAL A 39 -8.63 8.73 3.89
C VAL A 39 -7.53 7.74 3.52
N GLY A 40 -7.09 7.74 2.24
CA GLY A 40 -6.00 6.87 1.80
C GLY A 40 -4.72 7.12 2.57
N ARG A 41 -4.35 8.39 2.74
CA ARG A 41 -3.18 8.76 3.54
C ARG A 41 -3.32 8.31 4.99
N ALA A 42 -4.47 8.54 5.60
CA ALA A 42 -4.71 8.15 6.99
C ALA A 42 -4.62 6.63 7.17
N LEU A 43 -5.10 5.85 6.20
CA LEU A 43 -4.98 4.39 6.23
C LEU A 43 -3.53 3.94 6.13
N ILE A 44 -2.75 4.55 5.26
CA ILE A 44 -1.33 4.22 5.10
C ILE A 44 -0.56 4.56 6.37
N GLU A 45 -0.82 5.72 6.96
CA GLU A 45 -0.20 6.11 8.23
C GLU A 45 -0.58 5.16 9.36
N TYR A 46 -1.86 4.78 9.42
CA TYR A 46 -2.33 3.79 10.39
C TYR A 46 -1.62 2.45 10.23
N PHE A 47 -1.49 1.98 8.99
CA PHE A 47 -0.79 0.74 8.66
C PHE A 47 0.67 0.79 9.14
N SER A 48 1.37 1.89 8.87
CA SER A 48 2.75 2.07 9.32
C SER A 48 2.86 2.12 10.85
N ASP A 49 1.91 2.79 11.51
CA ASP A 49 1.90 2.87 12.97
C ASP A 49 1.65 1.50 13.61
N VAL A 50 0.72 0.72 13.07
CA VAL A 50 0.47 -0.64 13.55
C VAL A 50 1.73 -1.50 13.37
N GLY A 51 2.36 -1.41 12.20
CA GLY A 51 3.62 -2.14 11.95
C GLY A 51 4.70 -1.77 12.96
N ARG A 52 4.83 -0.49 13.23
CA ARG A 52 5.82 0.02 14.21
C ARG A 52 5.57 -0.52 15.60
N LYS A 53 4.31 -0.50 16.06
CA LYS A 53 3.91 -1.01 17.37
C LYS A 53 4.11 -2.51 17.50
N GLU A 54 3.99 -3.23 16.40
CA GLU A 54 4.14 -4.69 16.39
C GLU A 54 5.56 -5.14 16.07
N GLY A 55 6.51 -4.21 16.02
CA GLY A 55 7.92 -4.53 15.87
C GLY A 55 8.40 -4.73 14.44
N ALA A 56 7.61 -4.36 13.43
CA ALA A 56 8.08 -4.39 12.06
C ALA A 56 9.15 -3.31 11.86
N GLU A 57 10.21 -3.65 11.16
CA GLU A 57 11.29 -2.72 10.83
C GLU A 57 11.03 -2.01 9.52
N ARG A 58 10.22 -2.62 8.65
CA ARG A 58 9.96 -2.13 7.31
C ARG A 58 8.57 -2.55 6.86
N VAL A 59 7.92 -1.67 6.12
CA VAL A 59 6.68 -2.00 5.40
C VAL A 59 6.94 -1.84 3.91
N PHE A 60 6.26 -2.66 3.10
CA PHE A 60 6.43 -2.58 1.66
C PHE A 60 5.14 -2.92 0.93
N LEU A 61 5.10 -2.57 -0.35
CA LEU A 61 3.98 -2.84 -1.25
C LEU A 61 4.49 -2.96 -2.69
N GLU A 62 3.67 -3.57 -3.54
CA GLU A 62 3.96 -3.65 -4.97
C GLU A 62 2.80 -3.07 -5.75
N MET A 63 3.09 -2.32 -6.80
CA MET A 63 2.06 -1.79 -7.69
C MET A 63 2.54 -1.82 -9.15
N ARG A 64 1.60 -1.75 -10.08
CA ARG A 64 1.93 -1.60 -11.49
C ARG A 64 2.50 -0.20 -11.76
N ALA A 65 3.38 -0.11 -12.73
CA ALA A 65 3.89 1.18 -13.20
C ALA A 65 2.71 2.04 -13.71
N ASN A 66 2.84 3.35 -13.59
CA ASN A 66 1.82 4.33 -13.99
C ASN A 66 0.53 4.28 -13.16
N ASN A 67 0.59 3.68 -11.97
CA ASN A 67 -0.54 3.72 -11.06
C ASN A 67 -0.65 5.11 -10.45
N PRO A 68 -1.84 5.76 -10.52
CA PRO A 68 -2.01 7.11 -9.93
C PRO A 68 -1.72 7.16 -8.43
N ALA A 69 -1.82 6.04 -7.71
CA ALA A 69 -1.55 5.97 -6.27
C ALA A 69 -0.06 6.15 -5.94
N GLU A 70 0.83 6.09 -6.91
CA GLU A 70 2.26 6.26 -6.69
C GLU A 70 2.57 7.55 -5.94
N LYS A 71 1.94 8.66 -6.36
CA LYS A 71 2.16 9.96 -5.72
C LYS A 71 1.80 9.94 -4.24
N LEU A 72 0.72 9.24 -3.89
CA LEU A 72 0.29 9.12 -2.50
C LEU A 72 1.34 8.35 -1.69
N TYR A 73 1.82 7.23 -2.18
CA TYR A 73 2.82 6.44 -1.47
C TYR A 73 4.14 7.18 -1.31
N LEU A 74 4.60 7.86 -2.35
CA LEU A 74 5.82 8.70 -2.26
C LEU A 74 5.65 9.79 -1.21
N SER A 75 4.49 10.43 -1.16
CA SER A 75 4.22 11.50 -0.18
C SER A 75 4.12 10.97 1.25
N CYS A 76 3.87 9.68 1.42
CA CYS A 76 3.82 9.02 2.73
C CYS A 76 5.18 8.45 3.16
N GLY A 77 6.23 8.69 2.38
CA GLY A 77 7.58 8.26 2.74
C GLY A 77 8.02 6.92 2.17
N PHE A 78 7.23 6.33 1.28
CA PHE A 78 7.65 5.13 0.57
C PHE A 78 8.61 5.48 -0.57
N GLU A 79 9.57 4.60 -0.82
CA GLU A 79 10.56 4.76 -1.88
C GLU A 79 10.57 3.52 -2.78
N PRO A 80 10.78 3.70 -4.10
CA PRO A 80 10.91 2.53 -4.98
C PRO A 80 12.23 1.81 -4.70
N ILE A 81 12.16 0.49 -4.52
CA ILE A 81 13.33 -0.33 -4.21
C ILE A 81 13.57 -1.46 -5.21
N GLY A 82 12.62 -1.72 -6.10
CA GLY A 82 12.77 -2.79 -7.07
C GLY A 82 11.76 -2.67 -8.20
N ARG A 83 12.07 -3.36 -9.30
CA ARG A 83 11.23 -3.32 -10.49
C ARG A 83 11.28 -4.68 -11.18
N ARG A 84 10.11 -5.19 -11.59
CA ARG A 84 10.00 -6.37 -12.46
C ARG A 84 9.44 -5.94 -13.79
N ALA A 85 10.20 -6.15 -14.87
CA ALA A 85 9.77 -5.76 -16.20
C ALA A 85 8.62 -6.64 -16.67
N ASN A 86 7.64 -6.04 -17.33
CA ASN A 86 6.54 -6.72 -18.02
C ASN A 86 5.78 -7.71 -17.15
N TYR A 87 5.57 -7.38 -15.89
CA TYR A 87 4.96 -8.28 -14.92
C TYR A 87 3.44 -8.33 -15.02
N TYR A 88 2.79 -7.19 -15.29
CA TYR A 88 1.35 -7.11 -15.43
C TYR A 88 0.95 -7.05 -16.90
N ARG A 89 -0.16 -7.70 -17.23
CA ARG A 89 -0.76 -7.62 -18.57
C ARG A 89 -2.15 -6.99 -18.45
N THR A 90 -2.40 -5.92 -19.19
CA THR A 90 -3.73 -5.30 -19.23
C THR A 90 -4.65 -6.07 -20.18
N LEU A 91 -5.93 -5.73 -20.17
CA LEU A 91 -6.92 -6.41 -21.02
C LEU A 91 -6.62 -6.24 -22.51
N ASP A 92 -6.00 -5.14 -22.91
CA ASP A 92 -5.63 -4.89 -24.32
C ASP A 92 -4.27 -5.50 -24.69
N GLY A 93 -3.65 -6.24 -23.76
CA GLY A 93 -2.37 -6.91 -24.01
C GLY A 93 -1.14 -6.05 -23.72
N THR A 94 -1.30 -4.82 -23.26
CA THR A 94 -0.17 -3.97 -22.87
C THR A 94 0.52 -4.57 -21.65
N LEU A 95 1.85 -4.60 -21.67
CA LEU A 95 2.66 -5.07 -20.56
C LEU A 95 3.13 -3.89 -19.72
N LEU A 96 3.00 -4.04 -18.40
CA LEU A 96 3.40 -3.02 -17.43
C LEU A 96 4.34 -3.64 -16.41
N ASP A 97 5.31 -2.84 -15.97
CA ASP A 97 6.24 -3.25 -14.93
C ASP A 97 5.55 -3.26 -13.55
N ALA A 98 6.06 -4.09 -12.66
CA ALA A 98 5.74 -4.03 -11.23
C ALA A 98 6.84 -3.27 -10.52
N ILE A 99 6.46 -2.37 -9.61
CA ILE A 99 7.41 -1.60 -8.81
C ILE A 99 7.16 -1.90 -7.35
N THR A 100 8.21 -2.27 -6.63
CA THR A 100 8.16 -2.49 -5.20
C THR A 100 8.59 -1.22 -4.48
N PHE A 101 7.78 -0.78 -3.54
CA PHE A 101 8.04 0.38 -2.69
C PHE A 101 8.20 -0.07 -1.26
N ALA A 102 9.06 0.59 -0.52
CA ALA A 102 9.28 0.30 0.90
C ALA A 102 9.43 1.58 1.71
N GLN A 103 9.11 1.45 2.99
CA GLN A 103 9.36 2.49 3.99
C GLN A 103 10.00 1.82 5.21
N ARG A 104 11.11 2.37 5.67
CA ARG A 104 11.71 1.97 6.94
C ARG A 104 10.94 2.64 8.07
N LEU A 105 10.58 1.85 9.07
CA LEU A 105 9.83 2.34 10.23
C LEU A 105 10.72 2.83 11.36
#